data_0cc497aea0eb52d2cc9667e6ad94cf6e
#
_entry.id   0cc497aea0eb52d2cc9667e6ad94cf6e
#
_cell.length_a   1.000
_cell.length_b   1.000
_cell.length_c   1.000
_cell.angle_alpha   90.00
_cell.angle_beta   90.00
_cell.angle_gamma   90.00
#
_symmetry.space_group_name_H-M   'P 1'
#
loop_
_entity.id
_entity.type
_entity.pdbx_description
1 polymer ?
#
loop_
_entity_poly.entity_id
_entity_poly.type
_entity_poly.pdbx_seq_one_letter_code
_entity_poly.pdbx_strand_id
1 'polypeptide(L)'
;ALIIASLWEGFGLPALEAMACGTPVIASDRGALREVMGNYGYFINPFNIQSIAFAMNAVINDKKCFEKALQEGPSRAESFNWLDTARTIEKIIQEID
;
A
#
# COMPACT_ATOMS: atom_id res chain seq x y z
N ALA A 1 11.55 2.58 -5.58
CA ALA A 1 10.55 2.64 -4.52
C ALA A 1 9.64 3.86 -4.69
N LEU A 2 8.41 3.73 -4.25
CA LEU A 2 7.47 4.85 -4.12
C LEU A 2 7.43 5.28 -2.65
N ILE A 3 7.46 6.58 -2.40
CA ILE A 3 7.37 7.13 -1.05
C ILE A 3 6.10 7.97 -0.94
N ILE A 4 5.24 7.64 0.02
CA ILE A 4 4.01 8.37 0.32
C ILE A 4 4.05 8.82 1.78
N ALA A 5 4.42 10.06 2.01
CA ALA A 5 4.52 10.65 3.35
C ALA A 5 3.29 11.49 3.70
N SER A 6 2.13 11.11 3.23
CA SER A 6 0.88 11.82 3.45
C SER A 6 0.44 11.77 4.91
N LEU A 7 -0.19 12.82 5.37
CA LEU A 7 -0.82 12.83 6.70
C LEU A 7 -2.16 12.09 6.68
N TRP A 8 -2.82 12.05 5.53
CA TRP A 8 -4.09 11.36 5.34
C TRP A 8 -4.27 10.94 3.89
N GLU A 9 -4.72 9.70 3.69
CA GLU A 9 -5.12 9.17 2.39
C GLU A 9 -6.47 8.48 2.51
N GLY A 10 -7.39 8.76 1.61
CA GLY A 10 -8.69 8.12 1.57
C GLY A 10 -8.61 6.67 1.15
N PHE A 11 -7.75 6.33 0.17
CA PHE A 11 -7.53 4.96 -0.29
C PHE A 11 -6.05 4.66 -0.50
N GLY A 12 -5.33 5.52 -1.22
CA GLY A 12 -3.91 5.30 -1.54
C GLY A 12 -3.71 4.59 -2.88
N LEU A 13 -4.37 5.06 -3.95
CA LEU A 13 -4.22 4.50 -5.30
C LEU A 13 -2.76 4.45 -5.77
N PRO A 14 -1.91 5.47 -5.52
CA PRO A 14 -0.50 5.36 -5.90
C PRO A 14 0.22 4.17 -5.27
N ALA A 15 -0.09 3.83 -4.00
CA ALA A 15 0.48 2.65 -3.36
C ALA A 15 0.01 1.37 -4.06
N LEU A 16 -1.27 1.28 -4.39
CA LEU A 16 -1.84 0.14 -5.10
C LEU A 16 -1.19 -0.03 -6.48
N GLU A 17 -1.02 1.06 -7.21
CA GLU A 17 -0.37 1.04 -8.52
C GLU A 17 1.09 0.58 -8.42
N ALA A 18 1.82 1.05 -7.43
CA ALA A 18 3.21 0.62 -7.19
C ALA A 18 3.26 -0.87 -6.86
N MET A 19 2.36 -1.37 -6.03
CA MET A 19 2.27 -2.80 -5.71
C MET A 19 1.99 -3.63 -6.96
N ALA A 20 1.08 -3.18 -7.80
CA ALA A 20 0.76 -3.86 -9.06
C ALA A 20 1.98 -3.98 -9.98
N CYS A 21 2.88 -3.01 -9.93
CA CYS A 21 4.13 -3.01 -10.69
C CYS A 21 5.27 -3.77 -9.98
N GLY A 22 5.03 -4.30 -8.80
CA GLY A 22 6.08 -4.96 -8.02
C GLY A 22 7.12 -4.00 -7.46
N THR A 23 6.72 -2.75 -7.20
CA THR A 23 7.60 -1.69 -6.70
C THR A 23 7.48 -1.58 -5.18
N PRO A 24 8.60 -1.54 -4.43
CA PRO A 24 8.55 -1.31 -2.99
C PRO A 24 7.91 0.03 -2.64
N VAL A 25 7.13 0.04 -1.57
CA VAL A 25 6.43 1.24 -1.09
C VAL A 25 6.86 1.57 0.33
N ILE A 26 7.15 2.85 0.56
CA ILE A 26 7.37 3.41 1.88
C ILE A 26 6.20 4.37 2.13
N ALA A 27 5.39 4.10 3.12
CA ALA A 27 4.16 4.86 3.32
C ALA A 27 3.96 5.28 4.77
N SER A 28 3.26 6.38 4.94
CA SER A 28 2.82 6.83 6.27
C SER A 28 1.94 5.79 6.93
N ASP A 29 2.13 5.61 8.22
CA ASP A 29 1.32 4.73 9.06
C ASP A 29 0.00 5.43 9.44
N ARG A 30 -0.76 5.88 8.45
CA ARG A 30 -1.96 6.68 8.64
C ARG A 30 -3.00 6.43 7.55
N GLY A 31 -4.27 6.67 7.90
CA GLY A 31 -5.38 6.56 6.97
C GLY A 31 -5.55 5.16 6.41
N ALA A 32 -5.98 5.07 5.16
CA ALA A 32 -6.26 3.82 4.49
C ALA A 32 -5.00 3.06 4.03
N LEU A 33 -3.81 3.66 4.11
CA LEU A 33 -2.57 3.03 3.64
C LEU A 33 -2.26 1.71 4.35
N ARG A 34 -2.54 1.63 5.64
CA ARG A 34 -2.39 0.39 6.41
C ARG A 34 -3.25 -0.73 5.86
N GLU A 35 -4.49 -0.45 5.55
CA GLU A 35 -5.43 -1.43 5.03
C GLU A 35 -5.05 -1.88 3.62
N VAL A 36 -4.71 -0.94 2.75
CA VAL A 36 -4.34 -1.22 1.37
C VAL A 36 -3.04 -2.03 1.31
N MET A 37 -2.02 -1.63 2.04
CA MET A 37 -0.71 -2.26 1.99
C MET A 37 -0.63 -3.56 2.80
N GLY A 38 -1.35 -3.66 3.91
CA GLY A 38 -1.24 -4.81 4.79
C GLY A 38 0.20 -4.98 5.29
N ASN A 39 0.83 -6.11 4.95
CA ASN A 39 2.23 -6.39 5.31
C ASN A 39 3.23 -6.02 4.20
N TYR A 40 2.77 -5.33 3.15
CA TYR A 40 3.62 -4.95 2.03
C TYR A 40 4.34 -3.64 2.32
N GLY A 41 5.64 -3.60 2.04
CA GLY A 41 6.44 -2.39 2.15
C GLY A 41 6.81 -2.00 3.57
N TYR A 42 7.08 -0.73 3.76
CA TYR A 42 7.50 -0.15 5.04
C TYR A 42 6.55 0.97 5.45
N PHE A 43 6.22 0.99 6.74
CA PHE A 43 5.47 2.10 7.33
C PHE A 43 6.41 3.06 8.05
N ILE A 44 6.13 4.36 7.92
CA ILE A 44 6.91 5.41 8.56
C ILE A 44 6.01 6.38 9.32
N ASN A 45 6.59 7.07 10.28
CA ASN A 45 5.96 8.22 10.90
C ASN A 45 6.27 9.46 10.05
N PRO A 46 5.27 10.10 9.40
CA PRO A 46 5.51 11.21 8.49
C PRO A 46 6.07 12.46 9.19
N PHE A 47 5.99 12.53 10.51
CA PHE A 47 6.54 13.62 11.31
C PHE A 47 7.96 13.37 11.79
N ASN A 48 8.53 12.19 11.50
CA ASN A 48 9.84 11.81 12.00
C ASN A 48 10.81 11.59 10.83
N ILE A 49 11.71 12.54 10.62
CA ILE A 49 12.70 12.50 9.54
C ILE A 49 13.58 11.24 9.62
N GLN A 50 13.95 10.82 10.83
CA GLN A 50 14.79 9.64 11.02
C GLN A 50 14.05 8.35 10.64
N SER A 51 12.77 8.27 10.90
CA SER A 51 11.92 7.14 10.48
C SER A 51 11.91 7.01 8.94
N ILE A 52 11.73 8.13 8.26
CA ILE A 52 11.72 8.18 6.80
C ILE A 52 13.10 7.79 6.24
N ALA A 53 14.15 8.38 6.76
CA ALA A 53 15.52 8.10 6.31
C ALA A 53 15.91 6.63 6.55
N PHE A 54 15.52 6.06 7.68
CA PHE A 54 15.77 4.66 8.00
C PHE A 54 15.10 3.73 6.98
N ALA A 55 13.82 3.99 6.66
CA ALA A 55 13.09 3.19 5.69
C ALA A 55 13.68 3.31 4.28
N MET A 56 14.09 4.50 3.89
CA MET A 56 14.75 4.72 2.59
C MET A 56 16.06 3.94 2.50
N ASN A 57 16.89 3.99 3.53
CA ASN A 57 18.14 3.24 3.58
C ASN A 57 17.90 1.74 3.55
N ALA A 58 16.89 1.24 4.26
CA ALA A 58 16.55 -0.17 4.28
C ALA A 58 16.18 -0.66 2.88
N VAL A 59 15.36 0.09 2.16
CA VAL A 59 14.94 -0.27 0.81
C VAL A 59 16.12 -0.27 -0.17
N ILE A 60 16.96 0.76 -0.13
CA ILE A 60 18.09 0.91 -1.06
C ILE A 60 19.12 -0.20 -0.87
N ASN A 61 19.38 -0.60 0.37
CA ASN A 61 20.45 -1.52 0.71
C ASN A 61 20.02 -3.00 0.78
N ASP A 62 18.75 -3.29 0.65
CA ASP A 62 18.23 -4.65 0.74
C ASP A 62 17.65 -5.12 -0.60
N LYS A 63 18.42 -5.91 -1.33
CA LYS A 63 17.98 -6.50 -2.60
C LYS A 63 16.76 -7.42 -2.43
N LYS A 64 16.64 -8.06 -1.28
CA LYS A 64 15.49 -8.94 -0.98
C LYS A 64 14.19 -8.17 -0.93
N CYS A 65 14.25 -6.90 -0.57
CA CYS A 65 13.09 -6.00 -0.57
C CYS A 65 12.47 -5.92 -1.97
N PHE A 66 13.28 -5.74 -3.00
CA PHE A 66 12.82 -5.67 -4.38
C PHE A 66 12.29 -7.02 -4.88
N GLU A 67 12.97 -8.11 -4.54
CA GLU A 67 12.53 -9.46 -4.90
C GLU A 67 11.18 -9.79 -4.27
N LYS A 68 11.02 -9.47 -2.99
CA LYS A 68 9.77 -9.66 -2.26
C LYS A 68 8.65 -8.82 -2.86
N ALA A 69 8.94 -7.57 -3.23
CA ALA A 69 7.98 -6.69 -3.85
C ALA A 69 7.48 -7.23 -5.19
N LEU A 70 8.36 -7.79 -6.02
CA LEU A 70 7.99 -8.42 -7.28
C LEU A 70 7.08 -9.62 -7.08
N GLN A 71 7.31 -10.41 -6.03
CA GLN A 71 6.52 -11.61 -5.75
C GLN A 71 5.17 -11.28 -5.12
N GLU A 72 5.14 -10.39 -4.14
CA GLU A 72 3.96 -10.15 -3.31
C GLU A 72 3.10 -8.98 -3.80
N GLY A 73 3.71 -7.98 -4.44
CA GLY A 73 3.02 -6.76 -4.83
C GLY A 73 1.86 -6.98 -5.78
N PRO A 74 2.08 -7.60 -6.96
CA PRO A 74 1.00 -7.84 -7.91
C PRO A 74 -0.13 -8.68 -7.31
N SER A 75 0.20 -9.70 -6.55
CA SER A 75 -0.78 -10.57 -5.89
C SER A 75 -1.62 -9.79 -4.88
N ARG A 76 -0.98 -8.94 -4.08
CA ARG A 76 -1.69 -8.08 -3.13
C ARG A 76 -2.61 -7.09 -3.84
N ALA A 77 -2.13 -6.49 -4.94
CA ALA A 77 -2.91 -5.53 -5.72
C ALA A 77 -4.15 -6.15 -6.36
N GLU A 78 -4.07 -7.41 -6.81
CA GLU A 78 -5.20 -8.13 -7.39
C GLU A 78 -6.36 -8.32 -6.41
N SER A 79 -6.12 -8.26 -5.10
CA SER A 79 -7.18 -8.36 -4.10
C SER A 79 -8.08 -7.11 -4.07
N PHE A 80 -7.69 -6.03 -4.73
CA PHE A 80 -8.45 -4.78 -4.84
C PHE A 80 -8.89 -4.59 -6.29
N ASN A 81 -10.15 -4.86 -6.61
CA ASN A 81 -10.67 -4.67 -7.95
C ASN A 81 -12.09 -4.10 -7.93
N TRP A 82 -12.44 -3.41 -9.02
CA TRP A 82 -13.72 -2.74 -9.12
C TRP A 82 -14.91 -3.68 -9.15
N LEU A 83 -14.72 -4.90 -9.67
CA LEU A 83 -15.78 -5.90 -9.73
C LEU A 83 -16.22 -6.33 -8.32
N ASP A 84 -15.26 -6.57 -7.43
CA ASP A 84 -15.57 -6.92 -6.03
C ASP A 84 -16.23 -5.75 -5.30
N THR A 85 -15.79 -4.54 -5.57
CA THR A 85 -16.41 -3.33 -5.04
C THR A 85 -17.86 -3.22 -5.49
N ALA A 86 -18.12 -3.42 -6.77
CA ALA A 86 -19.48 -3.37 -7.33
C ALA A 86 -20.37 -4.44 -6.70
N ARG A 87 -19.87 -5.66 -6.55
CA ARG A 87 -20.61 -6.77 -5.92
C ARG A 87 -20.93 -6.46 -4.46
N THR A 88 -20.00 -5.88 -3.74
CA THR A 88 -20.19 -5.50 -2.34
C THR A 88 -21.29 -4.43 -2.21
N ILE A 89 -21.26 -3.43 -3.07
CA ILE A 89 -22.28 -2.36 -3.09
C ILE A 89 -23.64 -2.94 -3.43
N GLU A 90 -23.73 -3.79 -4.45
CA GLU A 90 -24.97 -4.46 -4.84
C GLU A 90 -25.57 -5.23 -3.67
N LYS A 91 -24.75 -6.01 -2.99
CA LYS A 91 -25.18 -6.80 -1.82
C LYS A 91 -25.73 -5.91 -0.71
N ILE A 92 -25.04 -4.80 -0.41
CA ILE A 92 -25.50 -3.84 0.62
C ILE A 92 -26.86 -3.24 0.23
N ILE A 93 -27.03 -2.86 -1.03
CA ILE A 93 -28.29 -2.31 -1.53
C ILE A 93 -29.43 -3.32 -1.37
N GLN A 94 -29.19 -4.59 -1.69
CA GLN A 94 -30.18 -5.66 -1.54
C GLN A 94 -30.58 -5.90 -0.09
N GLU A 95 -29.65 -5.73 0.86
CA GLU A 95 -29.90 -5.93 2.29
C GLU A 95 -30.67 -4.77 2.96
N ILE A 96 -30.78 -3.61 2.31
CA ILE A 96 -31.49 -2.44 2.85
C ILE A 96 -33.03 -2.63 2.79
N ASP A 97 -33.53 -3.43 1.92
CA ASP A 97 -35.00 -3.69 1.81
C ASP A 97 -35.54 -4.52 2.99
#